data_159e3ef3a47c82b028aaabaf3a96ed11
#
_entry.id   159e3ef3a47c82b028aaabaf3a96ed11
#
_cell.length_a   1.000
_cell.length_b   1.000
_cell.length_c   1.000
_cell.angle_alpha   90.00
_cell.angle_beta   90.00
_cell.angle_gamma   90.00
#
_symmetry.space_group_name_H-M   'P 1'
#
loop_
_entity.id
_entity.type
_entity.pdbx_description
1 polymer ?
#
loop_
_entity_poly.entity_id
_entity_poly.type
_entity_poly.pdbx_seq_one_letter_code
_entity_poly.pdbx_strand_id
1 'polypeptide(L)'
;MQHFALIYDVVDRFVEKRMPHREAHLGLVRAAHARGELVLAGALGDPPDGALLVFRSDAADVPERFARADPYVVQGLVIAWRVRPWNVVVGGSER
;
A
#
# COMPACT_ATOMS: atom_id res chain seq x y z
N MET A 1 17.18 6.86 4.13
CA MET A 1 15.93 6.09 4.26
C MET A 1 15.88 4.98 3.24
N GLN A 2 15.16 3.93 3.55
CA GLN A 2 15.02 2.78 2.69
C GLN A 2 13.66 2.82 1.98
N HIS A 3 13.61 2.12 0.86
CA HIS A 3 12.33 1.90 0.17
C HIS A 3 11.79 0.52 0.51
N PHE A 4 10.46 0.43 0.60
CA PHE A 4 9.78 -0.83 0.87
C PHE A 4 8.59 -0.95 -0.06
N ALA A 5 8.37 -2.16 -0.56
CA ALA A 5 7.18 -2.48 -1.33
C ALA A 5 6.19 -3.20 -0.42
N LEU A 6 5.02 -2.63 -0.24
CA LEU A 6 3.90 -3.29 0.40
C LEU A 6 3.02 -3.84 -0.70
N ILE A 7 2.85 -5.14 -0.74
CA ILE A 7 2.17 -5.84 -1.83
C ILE A 7 0.92 -6.51 -1.27
N TYR A 8 -0.22 -6.23 -1.90
CA TYR A 8 -1.52 -6.80 -1.52
C TYR A 8 -1.99 -7.80 -2.57
N ASP A 9 -2.46 -8.94 -2.10
CA ASP A 9 -3.29 -9.85 -2.88
C ASP A 9 -4.73 -9.64 -2.42
N VAL A 10 -5.66 -9.49 -3.36
CA VAL A 10 -7.02 -9.07 -3.02
C VAL A 10 -8.04 -10.13 -3.45
N VAL A 11 -9.23 -10.01 -2.84
CA VAL A 11 -10.34 -10.93 -3.12
C VAL A 11 -10.87 -10.74 -4.53
N ASP A 12 -11.59 -11.73 -5.04
CA ASP A 12 -12.36 -11.61 -6.27
C ASP A 12 -13.36 -10.47 -6.12
N ARG A 13 -13.64 -9.77 -7.21
CA ARG A 13 -14.59 -8.65 -7.25
C ARG A 13 -14.18 -7.52 -6.31
N PHE A 14 -12.89 -7.32 -6.20
CA PHE A 14 -12.31 -6.33 -5.30
C PHE A 14 -12.86 -4.92 -5.58
N VAL A 15 -12.97 -4.53 -6.85
CA VAL A 15 -13.43 -3.19 -7.22
C VAL A 15 -14.82 -2.91 -6.66
N GLU A 16 -15.71 -3.90 -6.72
CA GLU A 16 -17.05 -3.75 -6.16
C GLU A 16 -17.04 -3.76 -4.65
N LYS A 17 -16.31 -4.71 -4.07
CA LYS A 17 -16.31 -4.92 -2.62
C LYS A 17 -15.65 -3.78 -1.86
N ARG A 18 -14.70 -3.08 -2.48
CA ARG A 18 -13.98 -1.98 -1.81
C ARG A 18 -14.81 -0.70 -1.68
N MET A 19 -15.91 -0.58 -2.43
CA MET A 19 -16.65 0.68 -2.50
C MET A 19 -17.02 1.27 -1.14
N PRO A 20 -17.56 0.49 -0.18
CA PRO A 20 -17.90 1.06 1.13
C PRO A 20 -16.70 1.52 1.93
N HIS A 21 -15.51 1.02 1.61
CA HIS A 21 -14.28 1.28 2.38
C HIS A 21 -13.30 2.19 1.65
N ARG A 22 -13.66 2.61 0.44
CA ARG A 22 -12.70 3.32 -0.43
C ARG A 22 -12.28 4.65 0.14
N GLU A 23 -13.21 5.45 0.65
CA GLU A 23 -12.87 6.78 1.19
C GLU A 23 -11.97 6.67 2.40
N ALA A 24 -12.25 5.73 3.30
CA ALA A 24 -11.42 5.54 4.47
C ALA A 24 -10.00 5.08 4.08
N HIS A 25 -9.91 4.16 3.11
CA HIS A 25 -8.62 3.70 2.58
C HIS A 25 -7.84 4.87 1.96
N LEU A 26 -8.48 5.64 1.08
CA LEU A 26 -7.82 6.76 0.41
C LEU A 26 -7.39 7.84 1.39
N GLY A 27 -8.16 8.06 2.46
CA GLY A 27 -7.78 8.97 3.53
C GLY A 27 -6.48 8.56 4.19
N LEU A 28 -6.34 7.27 4.48
CA LEU A 28 -5.12 6.73 5.08
C LEU A 28 -3.94 6.86 4.11
N VAL A 29 -4.16 6.56 2.82
CA VAL A 29 -3.14 6.68 1.77
C VAL A 29 -2.66 8.13 1.65
N ARG A 30 -3.60 9.07 1.57
CA ARG A 30 -3.26 10.49 1.42
C ARG A 30 -2.49 11.02 2.63
N ALA A 31 -2.88 10.59 3.84
CA ALA A 31 -2.19 11.01 5.05
C ALA A 31 -0.75 10.51 5.08
N ALA A 32 -0.52 9.26 4.70
CA ALA A 32 0.82 8.69 4.64
C ALA A 32 1.67 9.40 3.58
N HIS A 33 1.07 9.73 2.44
CA HIS A 33 1.75 10.47 1.39
C HIS A 33 2.12 11.89 1.85
N ALA A 34 1.20 12.55 2.55
CA ALA A 34 1.45 13.91 3.08
C ALA A 34 2.58 13.92 4.10
N ARG A 35 2.74 12.85 4.87
CA ARG A 35 3.85 12.74 5.82
C ARG A 35 5.19 12.41 5.15
N GLY A 36 5.18 12.10 3.86
CA GLY A 36 6.40 11.72 3.14
C GLY A 36 6.78 10.25 3.28
N GLU A 37 5.94 9.45 3.93
CA GLU A 37 6.20 8.03 4.11
C GLU A 37 5.82 7.19 2.89
N LEU A 38 4.72 7.56 2.25
CA LEU A 38 4.23 6.85 1.08
C LEU A 38 4.62 7.61 -0.18
N VAL A 39 5.35 6.96 -1.07
CA VAL A 39 5.85 7.58 -2.30
C VAL A 39 4.81 7.52 -3.39
N LEU A 40 4.28 6.33 -3.63
CA LEU A 40 3.20 6.13 -4.59
C LEU A 40 2.44 4.87 -4.24
N ALA A 41 1.20 4.80 -4.72
CA ALA A 41 0.35 3.64 -4.46
C ALA A 41 -0.65 3.49 -5.59
N GLY A 42 -1.01 2.26 -5.90
CA GLY A 42 -1.99 1.99 -6.93
C GLY A 42 -2.34 0.52 -7.02
N ALA A 43 -3.36 0.24 -7.81
CA ALA A 43 -3.80 -1.11 -8.06
C ALA A 43 -2.95 -1.76 -9.16
N LEU A 44 -2.80 -3.05 -9.07
CA LEU A 44 -2.15 -3.88 -10.09
C LEU A 44 -3.23 -4.60 -10.89
N GLY A 45 -3.01 -4.64 -12.20
CA GLY A 45 -3.90 -5.39 -13.09
C GLY A 45 -5.11 -4.58 -13.56
N ASP A 46 -5.76 -5.09 -14.61
CA ASP A 46 -6.95 -4.50 -15.17
C ASP A 46 -7.86 -5.64 -15.64
N PRO A 47 -8.92 -5.95 -14.85
CA PRO A 47 -9.32 -5.31 -13.60
C PRO A 47 -8.30 -5.54 -12.46
N PRO A 48 -8.32 -4.69 -11.43
CA PRO A 48 -7.38 -4.83 -10.33
C PRO A 48 -7.48 -6.16 -9.61
N ASP A 49 -6.33 -6.83 -9.44
CA ASP A 49 -6.23 -8.10 -8.71
C ASP A 49 -5.17 -8.05 -7.61
N GLY A 50 -4.62 -6.87 -7.37
CA GLY A 50 -3.65 -6.64 -6.33
C GLY A 50 -3.39 -5.17 -6.17
N ALA A 51 -2.42 -4.83 -5.33
CA ALA A 51 -2.01 -3.44 -5.14
C ALA A 51 -0.55 -3.39 -4.76
N LEU A 52 0.08 -2.27 -5.10
CA LEU A 52 1.46 -2.00 -4.72
C LEU A 52 1.50 -0.61 -4.11
N LEU A 53 2.05 -0.54 -2.89
CA LEU A 53 2.25 0.71 -2.17
C LEU A 53 3.73 0.82 -1.86
N VAL A 54 4.36 1.89 -2.31
CA VAL A 54 5.79 2.08 -2.14
C VAL A 54 6.03 3.08 -1.02
N PHE A 55 6.75 2.63 0.00
CA PHE A 55 7.06 3.44 1.17
C PHE A 55 8.54 3.81 1.18
N ARG A 56 8.84 4.91 1.82
CA ARG A 56 10.18 5.37 2.08
C ARG A 56 10.26 5.71 3.56
N SER A 57 11.02 4.91 4.31
CA SER A 57 11.09 5.07 5.76
C SER A 57 12.39 4.46 6.29
N ASP A 58 12.63 4.64 7.58
CA ASP A 58 13.85 4.12 8.20
C ASP A 58 13.74 2.62 8.49
N ALA A 59 12.52 2.11 8.65
CA ALA A 59 12.32 0.72 9.00
C ALA A 59 11.02 0.17 8.41
N ALA A 60 10.96 -1.15 8.32
CA ALA A 60 9.83 -1.87 7.74
C ALA A 60 8.55 -1.75 8.57
N ASP A 61 8.66 -1.33 9.84
CA ASP A 61 7.48 -1.21 10.69
C ASP A 61 6.49 -0.16 10.19
N VAL A 62 6.94 0.85 9.47
CA VAL A 62 6.07 1.90 8.93
C VAL A 62 5.07 1.32 7.93
N PRO A 63 5.50 0.63 6.84
CA PRO A 63 4.52 0.00 5.96
C PRO A 63 3.73 -1.12 6.62
N GLU A 64 4.31 -1.82 7.59
CA GLU A 64 3.59 -2.88 8.33
C GLU A 64 2.44 -2.30 9.14
N ARG A 65 2.68 -1.20 9.85
CA ARG A 65 1.61 -0.52 10.61
C ARG A 65 0.53 0.02 9.69
N PHE A 66 0.93 0.54 8.52
CA PHE A 66 -0.04 1.01 7.53
C PHE A 66 -0.97 -0.15 7.13
N ALA A 67 -0.40 -1.30 6.78
CA ALA A 67 -1.21 -2.45 6.36
C ALA A 67 -2.19 -2.87 7.44
N ARG A 68 -1.75 -2.92 8.70
CA ARG A 68 -2.62 -3.33 9.81
C ARG A 68 -3.75 -2.34 10.07
N ALA A 69 -3.57 -1.08 9.70
CA ALA A 69 -4.59 -0.04 9.89
C ALA A 69 -5.48 0.14 8.66
N ASP A 70 -5.08 -0.38 7.51
CA ASP A 70 -5.80 -0.17 6.26
C ASP A 70 -7.17 -0.85 6.31
N PRO A 71 -8.26 -0.10 6.11
CA PRO A 71 -9.60 -0.69 6.08
C PRO A 71 -9.73 -1.87 5.11
N TYR A 72 -9.02 -1.86 3.99
CA TYR A 72 -9.04 -2.98 3.05
C TYR A 72 -8.51 -4.27 3.69
N VAL A 73 -7.50 -4.15 4.55
CA VAL A 73 -6.95 -5.30 5.27
C VAL A 73 -7.89 -5.70 6.41
N VAL A 74 -8.33 -4.72 7.20
CA VAL A 74 -9.17 -4.95 8.37
C VAL A 74 -10.48 -5.63 7.97
N GLN A 75 -11.05 -5.23 6.83
CA GLN A 75 -12.33 -5.75 6.36
C GLN A 75 -12.21 -7.01 5.50
N GLY A 76 -11.01 -7.57 5.39
CA GLY A 76 -10.81 -8.83 4.70
C GLY A 76 -10.80 -8.76 3.18
N LEU A 77 -10.67 -7.58 2.60
CA LEU A 77 -10.57 -7.43 1.15
C LEU A 77 -9.16 -7.77 0.65
N VAL A 78 -8.16 -7.63 1.50
CA VAL A 78 -6.80 -8.06 1.24
C VAL A 78 -6.63 -9.43 1.90
N ILE A 79 -6.41 -10.46 1.10
CA ILE A 79 -6.31 -11.83 1.60
C ILE A 79 -4.91 -12.18 2.08
N ALA A 80 -3.92 -11.45 1.58
CA ALA A 80 -2.53 -11.63 2.00
C ALA A 80 -1.78 -10.34 1.70
N TRP A 81 -0.82 -10.01 2.55
CA TRP A 81 0.06 -8.88 2.27
C TRP A 81 1.47 -9.19 2.78
N ARG A 82 2.44 -8.53 2.15
CA ARG A 82 3.83 -8.65 2.58
C ARG A 82 4.58 -7.35 2.32
N VAL A 83 5.61 -7.12 3.12
CA VAL A 83 6.51 -5.98 2.96
C VAL A 83 7.86 -6.51 2.51
N ARG A 84 8.38 -5.95 1.42
CA ARG A 84 9.69 -6.32 0.88
C ARG A 84 10.60 -5.10 0.84
N PRO A 85 11.83 -5.20 1.32
CA PRO A 85 12.81 -4.14 1.06
C PRO A 85 13.02 -4.02 -0.45
N TRP A 86 13.12 -2.80 -0.93
CA TRP A 86 13.31 -2.54 -2.35
C TRP A 86 14.62 -1.78 -2.54
N ASN A 87 15.58 -2.43 -3.17
CA ASN A 87 16.87 -1.82 -3.49
C ASN A 87 16.71 -1.04 -4.79
N VAL A 88 16.31 0.21 -4.69
CA VAL A 88 16.07 1.07 -5.84
C VAL A 88 17.41 1.43 -6.46
N VAL A 89 17.56 1.19 -7.75
CA VAL A 89 18.81 1.40 -8.48
C VAL A 89 18.73 2.64 -9.36
N VAL A 90 17.54 2.90 -9.92
CA VAL A 90 17.29 4.05 -10.79
C VAL A 90 16.00 4.71 -10.34
N GLY A 91 15.99 6.01 -10.28
CA GLY A 91 14.84 6.75 -9.79
C GLY A 91 14.86 6.85 -8.28
N GLY A 92 13.70 7.14 -7.72
CA GLY A 92 13.63 7.44 -6.32
C GLY A 92 14.13 8.84 -6.07
N SER A 93 13.91 9.35 -4.93
CA SER A 93 14.27 10.72 -4.66
C SER A 93 15.47 10.82 -3.80
N GLU A 94 16.12 10.00 -3.79
CA GLU A 94 17.06 10.14 -2.95
C GLU A 94 18.08 10.65 -2.90
N ARG A 95 18.16 10.99 -2.76
CA ARG A 95 19.17 11.45 -2.76
C ARG A 95 19.28 11.99 -1.85
#